data_f36015951b9115d302a8c593f78fe75e
#
_entry.id   f36015951b9115d302a8c593f78fe75e
#
_cell.length_a   1.000
_cell.length_b   1.000
_cell.length_c   1.000
_cell.angle_alpha   90.00
_cell.angle_beta   90.00
_cell.angle_gamma   90.00
#
_symmetry.space_group_name_H-M   'P 1'
#
loop_
_entity.id
_entity.type
_entity.pdbx_description
1 polymer ?
#
loop_
_entity_poly.entity_id
_entity_poly.type
_entity_poly.pdbx_seq_one_letter_code
_entity_poly.pdbx_strand_id
1 'polypeptide(L)'
;PDGYTLMTLATPTLFAPLFYKGAGYDVTKDFTPISMIYDLPIVMVVNPTKLPGVNTLPKLIETARAQKDPLNYTTSGAGSFGHMSMELLKELGKFDMQHVAYKGGVPAITDTIGGQVPIMYADLVAALPHIKSGKLVAVAVGSPERVSVVPEIKTIAEQGIDGFAAVSLGALLGPKGMPADVVARLNKEVKEILADKAVQERILGAGAIANFMPAQQLQDSLAKDYAKWSKVVKDKGMVAE
;
A
#
# COMPACT_ATOMS: atom_id res chain seq x y z
N PRO A 1 -18.29 7.58 -23.69
CA PRO A 1 -16.82 7.51 -23.49
C PRO A 1 -16.09 8.31 -24.56
N ASP A 2 -16.07 9.65 -24.39
CA ASP A 2 -15.53 10.62 -25.36
C ASP A 2 -14.17 11.23 -24.89
N GLY A 3 -13.67 10.85 -23.71
CA GLY A 3 -12.43 11.35 -23.15
C GLY A 3 -12.57 12.57 -22.24
N TYR A 4 -13.77 13.10 -22.05
CA TYR A 4 -14.01 14.27 -21.17
C TYR A 4 -14.39 13.88 -19.74
N THR A 5 -14.68 12.61 -19.48
CA THR A 5 -14.89 12.09 -18.12
C THR A 5 -13.74 11.15 -17.77
N LEU A 6 -13.01 11.48 -16.73
CA LEU A 6 -11.89 10.69 -16.22
C LEU A 6 -12.07 10.46 -14.73
N MET A 7 -11.50 9.37 -14.24
CA MET A 7 -11.52 8.98 -12.83
C MET A 7 -10.09 8.69 -12.35
N THR A 8 -9.76 9.15 -11.16
CA THR A 8 -8.59 8.66 -10.44
C THR A 8 -8.97 7.41 -9.65
N LEU A 9 -8.29 6.30 -9.92
CA LEU A 9 -8.38 5.09 -9.13
C LEU A 9 -7.36 5.16 -8.00
N ALA A 10 -7.80 4.88 -6.79
CA ALA A 10 -6.94 4.60 -5.64
C ALA A 10 -7.16 3.15 -5.17
N THR A 11 -6.19 2.60 -4.47
CA THR A 11 -6.24 1.22 -3.96
C THR A 11 -7.53 0.87 -3.20
N PRO A 12 -8.09 1.73 -2.33
CA PRO A 12 -9.38 1.44 -1.70
C PRO A 12 -10.52 1.24 -2.70
N THR A 13 -10.55 2.03 -3.78
CA THR A 13 -11.56 1.89 -4.85
C THR A 13 -11.38 0.59 -5.64
N LEU A 14 -10.13 0.18 -5.89
CA LEU A 14 -9.83 -1.09 -6.55
C LEU A 14 -10.42 -2.28 -5.78
N PHE A 15 -10.31 -2.26 -4.46
CA PHE A 15 -10.69 -3.40 -3.61
C PHE A 15 -12.05 -3.26 -2.93
N ALA A 16 -12.74 -2.13 -3.05
CA ALA A 16 -14.07 -1.94 -2.47
C ALA A 16 -15.06 -3.06 -2.82
N PRO A 17 -15.10 -3.61 -4.08
CA PRO A 17 -15.98 -4.73 -4.41
C PRO A 17 -15.71 -6.02 -3.63
N LEU A 18 -14.52 -6.18 -3.05
CA LEU A 18 -14.19 -7.33 -2.21
C LEU A 18 -14.82 -7.24 -0.81
N PHE A 19 -15.12 -6.03 -0.34
CA PHE A 19 -15.64 -5.77 0.99
C PHE A 19 -17.11 -5.39 0.99
N TYR A 20 -17.59 -4.70 -0.05
CA TYR A 20 -18.94 -4.14 -0.12
C TYR A 20 -19.74 -4.78 -1.24
N LYS A 21 -20.72 -5.62 -0.90
CA LYS A 21 -21.61 -6.28 -1.88
C LYS A 21 -22.36 -5.31 -2.80
N GLY A 22 -22.57 -4.07 -2.36
CA GLY A 22 -23.23 -3.01 -3.11
C GLY A 22 -22.32 -2.09 -3.90
N ALA A 23 -21.05 -2.39 -4.08
CA ALA A 23 -20.12 -1.53 -4.83
C ALA A 23 -20.55 -1.30 -6.30
N GLY A 24 -21.18 -2.31 -6.91
CA GLY A 24 -21.87 -2.15 -8.21
C GLY A 24 -20.96 -1.96 -9.42
N TYR A 25 -19.65 -2.23 -9.29
CA TYR A 25 -18.68 -2.14 -10.39
C TYR A 25 -17.60 -3.21 -10.28
N ASP A 26 -16.96 -3.49 -11.43
CA ASP A 26 -15.77 -4.33 -11.54
C ASP A 26 -14.66 -3.49 -12.19
N VAL A 27 -13.65 -3.13 -11.41
CA VAL A 27 -12.56 -2.24 -11.89
C VAL A 27 -11.83 -2.84 -13.10
N THR A 28 -11.77 -4.17 -13.19
CA THR A 28 -11.06 -4.85 -14.28
C THR A 28 -11.85 -4.89 -15.59
N LYS A 29 -13.15 -4.58 -15.57
CA LYS A 29 -14.06 -4.74 -16.73
C LYS A 29 -14.84 -3.49 -17.12
N ASP A 30 -15.16 -2.62 -16.15
CA ASP A 30 -16.10 -1.52 -16.35
C ASP A 30 -15.42 -0.19 -16.66
N PHE A 31 -14.09 -0.17 -16.67
CA PHE A 31 -13.28 1.01 -16.96
C PHE A 31 -12.24 0.74 -18.04
N THR A 32 -11.77 1.81 -18.67
CA THR A 32 -10.65 1.80 -19.60
C THR A 32 -9.42 2.35 -18.87
N PRO A 33 -8.36 1.54 -18.61
CA PRO A 33 -7.11 2.03 -18.04
C PRO A 33 -6.42 3.01 -18.97
N ILE A 34 -5.86 4.09 -18.43
CA ILE A 34 -5.11 5.10 -19.17
C ILE A 34 -3.64 5.08 -18.76
N SER A 35 -3.35 5.29 -17.49
CA SER A 35 -1.98 5.29 -16.98
C SER A 35 -1.95 5.12 -15.46
N MET A 36 -0.91 4.49 -14.94
CA MET A 36 -0.51 4.66 -13.56
C MET A 36 0.07 6.06 -13.36
N ILE A 37 -0.14 6.65 -12.21
CA ILE A 37 0.31 8.00 -11.88
C ILE A 37 1.34 7.97 -10.75
N TYR A 38 1.06 7.19 -9.68
CA TYR A 38 1.91 7.14 -8.50
C TYR A 38 1.79 5.82 -7.73
N ASP A 39 2.83 5.54 -6.99
CA ASP A 39 2.86 4.56 -5.91
C ASP A 39 2.79 5.25 -4.56
N LEU A 40 2.11 4.59 -3.61
CA LEU A 40 2.12 4.90 -2.18
C LEU A 40 2.75 3.73 -1.43
N PRO A 41 4.05 3.74 -1.18
CA PRO A 41 4.72 2.70 -0.44
C PRO A 41 4.23 2.62 1.00
N ILE A 42 4.15 1.39 1.52
CA ILE A 42 3.81 1.11 2.92
C ILE A 42 5.08 0.70 3.64
N VAL A 43 5.21 1.12 4.90
CA VAL A 43 6.35 0.81 5.76
C VAL A 43 5.88 0.18 7.08
N MET A 44 6.59 -0.84 7.50
CA MET A 44 6.49 -1.37 8.86
C MET A 44 7.30 -0.51 9.80
N VAL A 45 6.67 0.06 10.81
CA VAL A 45 7.32 0.86 11.85
C VAL A 45 7.02 0.32 13.23
N VAL A 46 7.97 0.50 14.14
CA VAL A 46 7.85 0.13 15.55
C VAL A 46 8.16 1.30 16.47
N ASN A 47 7.57 1.30 17.65
CA ASN A 47 7.94 2.21 18.72
C ASN A 47 9.23 1.70 19.40
N PRO A 48 10.36 2.44 19.36
CA PRO A 48 11.64 1.97 19.87
C PRO A 48 11.69 1.83 21.40
N THR A 49 10.82 2.49 22.12
CA THR A 49 10.72 2.39 23.57
C THR A 49 10.01 1.10 23.98
N LYS A 50 9.00 0.67 23.21
CA LYS A 50 8.23 -0.55 23.48
C LYS A 50 8.90 -1.80 22.93
N LEU A 51 9.62 -1.65 21.81
CA LEU A 51 10.34 -2.75 21.14
C LEU A 51 11.82 -2.35 20.92
N PRO A 52 12.62 -2.24 22.01
CA PRO A 52 14.02 -1.83 21.90
C PRO A 52 14.83 -2.84 21.08
N GLY A 53 15.65 -2.33 20.17
CA GLY A 53 16.52 -3.13 19.30
C GLY A 53 15.81 -3.82 18.13
N VAL A 54 14.50 -3.66 17.96
CA VAL A 54 13.75 -4.18 16.81
C VAL A 54 13.85 -3.16 15.67
N ASN A 55 14.75 -3.41 14.71
CA ASN A 55 15.02 -2.55 13.56
C ASN A 55 15.08 -3.31 12.22
N THR A 56 14.74 -4.58 12.23
CA THR A 56 14.66 -5.44 11.04
C THR A 56 13.44 -6.35 11.12
N LEU A 57 12.95 -6.81 9.97
CA LEU A 57 11.81 -7.73 9.91
C LEU A 57 12.10 -9.08 10.58
N PRO A 58 13.27 -9.74 10.38
CA PRO A 58 13.59 -10.96 11.10
C PRO A 58 13.56 -10.79 12.62
N LYS A 59 14.08 -9.65 13.13
CA LYS A 59 14.06 -9.38 14.57
C LYS A 59 12.66 -9.13 15.11
N LEU A 60 11.81 -8.47 14.32
CA LEU A 60 10.40 -8.28 14.66
C LEU A 60 9.66 -9.64 14.72
N ILE A 61 9.87 -10.51 13.73
CA ILE A 61 9.26 -11.85 13.69
C ILE A 61 9.74 -12.70 14.86
N GLU A 62 11.05 -12.70 15.14
CA GLU A 62 11.63 -13.38 16.30
C GLU A 62 10.97 -12.90 17.60
N THR A 63 10.86 -11.57 17.77
CA THR A 63 10.22 -10.96 18.93
C THR A 63 8.75 -11.37 19.06
N ALA A 64 8.01 -11.36 17.95
CA ALA A 64 6.60 -11.77 17.93
C ALA A 64 6.43 -13.25 18.34
N ARG A 65 7.29 -14.13 17.83
CA ARG A 65 7.24 -15.57 18.15
C ARG A 65 7.65 -15.88 19.60
N ALA A 66 8.48 -15.04 20.22
CA ALA A 66 8.92 -15.21 21.60
C ALA A 66 7.88 -14.78 22.64
N GLN A 67 6.84 -14.04 22.24
CA GLN A 67 5.78 -13.60 23.15
C GLN A 67 4.77 -14.73 23.40
N LYS A 68 4.27 -14.78 24.64
CA LYS A 68 3.19 -15.70 25.01
C LYS A 68 1.85 -15.28 24.39
N ASP A 69 1.58 -13.97 24.39
CA ASP A 69 0.41 -13.37 23.78
C ASP A 69 0.83 -12.66 22.49
N PRO A 70 0.03 -12.70 21.41
CA PRO A 70 0.37 -12.05 20.15
C PRO A 70 0.63 -10.55 20.33
N LEU A 71 1.71 -10.04 19.73
CA LEU A 71 1.96 -8.60 19.66
C LEU A 71 0.84 -7.88 18.91
N ASN A 72 0.45 -6.72 19.41
CA ASN A 72 -0.51 -5.86 18.75
C ASN A 72 0.16 -5.06 17.63
N TYR A 73 -0.49 -5.00 16.48
CA TYR A 73 -0.16 -4.07 15.40
C TYR A 73 -1.39 -3.28 14.95
N THR A 74 -1.17 -2.13 14.35
CA THR A 74 -2.25 -1.31 13.83
C THR A 74 -2.05 -0.93 12.37
N THR A 75 -3.13 -0.50 11.75
CA THR A 75 -3.20 0.06 10.39
C THR A 75 -4.23 1.19 10.38
N SER A 76 -4.47 1.79 9.22
CA SER A 76 -5.51 2.82 9.06
C SER A 76 -6.96 2.31 9.23
N GLY A 77 -7.16 1.00 9.42
CA GLY A 77 -8.47 0.42 9.71
C GLY A 77 -8.64 -1.01 9.23
N ALA A 78 -9.72 -1.65 9.67
CA ALA A 78 -10.12 -2.96 9.18
C ALA A 78 -10.41 -2.90 7.67
N GLY A 79 -9.95 -3.91 6.91
CA GLY A 79 -10.08 -3.94 5.46
C GLY A 79 -9.21 -2.93 4.69
N SER A 80 -8.42 -2.10 5.38
CA SER A 80 -7.44 -1.25 4.71
C SER A 80 -6.39 -2.06 3.97
N PHE A 81 -5.72 -1.43 2.99
CA PHE A 81 -4.63 -2.10 2.26
C PHE A 81 -3.49 -2.52 3.18
N GLY A 82 -3.19 -1.73 4.22
CA GLY A 82 -2.25 -2.12 5.27
C GLY A 82 -2.68 -3.37 6.03
N HIS A 83 -3.98 -3.52 6.35
CA HIS A 83 -4.50 -4.71 7.01
C HIS A 83 -4.38 -5.95 6.11
N MET A 84 -4.85 -5.87 4.85
CA MET A 84 -4.70 -6.97 3.89
C MET A 84 -3.25 -7.39 3.68
N SER A 85 -2.36 -6.40 3.55
CA SER A 85 -0.93 -6.63 3.34
C SER A 85 -0.28 -7.31 4.55
N MET A 86 -0.69 -6.92 5.75
CA MET A 86 -0.18 -7.53 6.97
C MET A 86 -0.66 -8.99 7.13
N GLU A 87 -1.90 -9.29 6.77
CA GLU A 87 -2.41 -10.66 6.79
C GLU A 87 -1.65 -11.57 5.80
N LEU A 88 -1.32 -11.05 4.60
CA LEU A 88 -0.44 -11.74 3.67
C LEU A 88 0.97 -11.94 4.25
N LEU A 89 1.53 -10.91 4.90
CA LEU A 89 2.86 -10.99 5.50
C LEU A 89 2.91 -12.02 6.62
N LYS A 90 1.90 -12.06 7.48
CA LYS A 90 1.78 -13.05 8.56
C LYS A 90 1.77 -14.48 8.01
N GLU A 91 1.02 -14.70 6.91
CA GLU A 91 0.94 -16.01 6.26
C GLU A 91 2.28 -16.45 5.68
N LEU A 92 2.90 -15.60 4.87
CA LEU A 92 4.18 -15.92 4.22
C LEU A 92 5.32 -16.05 5.24
N GLY A 93 5.34 -15.18 6.24
CA GLY A 93 6.35 -15.16 7.30
C GLY A 93 6.10 -16.18 8.43
N LYS A 94 4.96 -16.86 8.43
CA LYS A 94 4.55 -17.87 9.44
C LYS A 94 4.69 -17.35 10.88
N PHE A 95 4.15 -16.19 11.14
CA PHE A 95 4.06 -15.59 12.48
C PHE A 95 2.66 -14.99 12.69
N ASP A 96 2.34 -14.66 13.93
CA ASP A 96 1.05 -14.05 14.25
C ASP A 96 1.21 -12.75 15.03
N MET A 97 0.25 -11.85 14.84
CA MET A 97 0.07 -10.58 15.54
C MET A 97 -1.41 -10.21 15.56
N GLN A 98 -1.86 -9.56 16.61
CA GLN A 98 -3.23 -9.12 16.78
C GLN A 98 -3.46 -7.75 16.14
N HIS A 99 -4.41 -7.65 15.19
CA HIS A 99 -4.79 -6.39 14.59
C HIS A 99 -5.63 -5.52 15.54
N VAL A 100 -5.23 -4.27 15.70
CA VAL A 100 -6.00 -3.21 16.38
C VAL A 100 -6.43 -2.20 15.33
N ALA A 101 -7.72 -2.20 15.00
CA ALA A 101 -8.27 -1.33 13.94
C ALA A 101 -8.48 0.10 14.46
N TYR A 102 -8.01 1.08 13.69
CA TYR A 102 -8.24 2.51 13.93
C TYR A 102 -9.15 3.12 12.86
N LYS A 103 -9.71 4.29 13.13
CA LYS A 103 -10.50 5.06 12.16
C LYS A 103 -9.61 6.06 11.40
N GLY A 104 -8.61 5.52 10.67
CA GLY A 104 -7.67 6.30 9.87
C GLY A 104 -6.22 6.22 10.36
N GLY A 105 -5.30 6.67 9.50
CA GLY A 105 -3.84 6.61 9.76
C GLY A 105 -3.36 7.56 10.85
N VAL A 106 -3.97 8.75 10.98
CA VAL A 106 -3.55 9.77 11.96
C VAL A 106 -3.70 9.30 13.41
N PRO A 107 -4.87 8.80 13.88
CA PRO A 107 -4.98 8.27 15.23
C PRO A 107 -4.10 7.04 15.43
N ALA A 108 -3.96 6.16 14.43
CA ALA A 108 -3.12 4.98 14.52
C ALA A 108 -1.64 5.32 14.76
N ILE A 109 -1.07 6.25 13.98
CA ILE A 109 0.34 6.65 14.12
C ILE A 109 0.59 7.39 15.44
N THR A 110 -0.36 8.20 15.89
CA THR A 110 -0.28 8.91 17.17
C THR A 110 -0.18 7.91 18.33
N ASP A 111 -1.01 6.90 18.36
CA ASP A 111 -1.01 5.87 19.40
C ASP A 111 0.21 4.95 19.28
N THR A 112 0.73 4.72 18.08
CA THR A 112 2.00 4.00 17.90
C THR A 112 3.17 4.80 18.48
N ILE A 113 3.24 6.11 18.24
CA ILE A 113 4.25 7.00 18.84
C ILE A 113 4.09 7.04 20.36
N GLY A 114 2.86 7.09 20.86
CA GLY A 114 2.55 7.03 22.30
C GLY A 114 2.81 5.67 22.95
N GLY A 115 3.04 4.62 22.16
CA GLY A 115 3.32 3.27 22.63
C GLY A 115 2.10 2.50 23.11
N GLN A 116 0.88 2.91 22.76
CA GLN A 116 -0.36 2.17 23.03
C GLN A 116 -0.41 0.90 22.17
N VAL A 117 -0.06 1.02 20.90
CA VAL A 117 0.15 -0.13 20.00
C VAL A 117 1.57 -0.05 19.44
N PRO A 118 2.45 -1.03 19.73
CA PRO A 118 3.88 -0.88 19.49
C PRO A 118 4.31 -0.95 18.02
N ILE A 119 3.43 -1.42 17.12
CA ILE A 119 3.73 -1.70 15.70
C ILE A 119 2.65 -1.07 14.84
N MET A 120 3.05 -0.45 13.73
CA MET A 120 2.12 0.01 12.70
C MET A 120 2.63 -0.37 11.31
N TYR A 121 1.73 -0.82 10.45
CA TYR A 121 1.97 -0.92 9.01
C TYR A 121 1.30 0.27 8.34
N ALA A 122 2.09 1.29 8.04
CA ALA A 122 1.66 2.64 7.72
C ALA A 122 2.00 3.04 6.27
N ASP A 123 1.29 4.02 5.74
CA ASP A 123 1.77 4.75 4.56
C ASP A 123 3.11 5.42 4.88
N LEU A 124 4.12 5.19 4.06
CA LEU A 124 5.50 5.68 4.30
C LEU A 124 5.54 7.17 4.55
N VAL A 125 4.73 7.91 3.84
CA VAL A 125 4.66 9.38 3.92
C VAL A 125 4.21 9.87 5.27
N ALA A 126 3.16 9.26 5.82
CA ALA A 126 2.69 9.60 7.16
C ALA A 126 3.75 9.23 8.22
N ALA A 127 4.48 8.14 8.00
CA ALA A 127 5.50 7.67 8.92
C ALA A 127 6.86 8.41 8.81
N LEU A 128 7.19 8.93 7.63
CA LEU A 128 8.51 9.49 7.31
C LEU A 128 9.01 10.58 8.28
N PRO A 129 8.21 11.60 8.67
CA PRO A 129 8.64 12.60 9.65
C PRO A 129 8.99 11.98 11.02
N HIS A 130 8.28 10.94 11.41
CA HIS A 130 8.47 10.25 12.68
C HIS A 130 9.66 9.28 12.65
N ILE A 131 9.93 8.70 11.49
CA ILE A 131 11.16 7.92 11.25
C ILE A 131 12.38 8.85 11.33
N LYS A 132 12.36 9.98 10.60
CA LYS A 132 13.44 10.97 10.58
C LYS A 132 13.72 11.58 11.96
N SER A 133 12.69 11.76 12.77
CA SER A 133 12.85 12.29 14.15
C SER A 133 13.19 11.22 15.19
N GLY A 134 13.30 9.95 14.80
CA GLY A 134 13.61 8.84 15.70
C GLY A 134 12.45 8.43 16.65
N LYS A 135 11.27 9.00 16.50
CA LYS A 135 10.07 8.62 17.26
C LYS A 135 9.56 7.22 16.91
N LEU A 136 9.78 6.82 15.66
CA LEU A 136 9.50 5.49 15.15
C LEU A 136 10.74 4.93 14.45
N VAL A 137 10.92 3.63 14.48
CA VAL A 137 11.95 2.91 13.75
C VAL A 137 11.32 2.14 12.61
N ALA A 138 11.81 2.37 11.39
CA ALA A 138 11.37 1.62 10.23
C ALA A 138 12.05 0.24 10.20
N VAL A 139 11.25 -0.78 9.97
CA VAL A 139 11.68 -2.19 9.96
C VAL A 139 11.83 -2.72 8.54
N ALA A 140 10.86 -2.43 7.67
CA ALA A 140 10.85 -2.85 6.27
C ALA A 140 9.86 -2.04 5.46
N VAL A 141 10.11 -1.88 4.15
CA VAL A 141 9.10 -1.37 3.19
C VAL A 141 8.43 -2.52 2.46
N GLY A 142 7.14 -2.36 2.14
CA GLY A 142 6.33 -3.38 1.47
C GLY A 142 6.52 -3.43 -0.05
N SER A 143 7.19 -2.45 -0.64
CA SER A 143 7.44 -2.38 -2.08
C SER A 143 8.38 -3.48 -2.56
N PRO A 144 8.30 -3.89 -3.86
CA PRO A 144 9.20 -4.89 -4.43
C PRO A 144 10.66 -4.41 -4.47
N GLU A 145 10.86 -3.10 -4.59
CA GLU A 145 12.16 -2.44 -4.57
C GLU A 145 12.25 -1.44 -3.43
N ARG A 146 13.48 -1.08 -3.02
CA ARG A 146 13.68 -0.04 -2.01
C ARG A 146 13.17 1.31 -2.50
N VAL A 147 12.68 2.09 -1.56
CA VAL A 147 12.10 3.41 -1.83
C VAL A 147 13.19 4.47 -1.81
N SER A 148 13.28 5.29 -2.85
CA SER A 148 14.37 6.27 -3.05
C SER A 148 14.51 7.31 -1.94
N VAL A 149 13.43 7.63 -1.21
CA VAL A 149 13.46 8.58 -0.09
C VAL A 149 13.93 7.96 1.23
N VAL A 150 14.05 6.63 1.29
CA VAL A 150 14.54 5.85 2.44
C VAL A 150 15.35 4.63 1.96
N PRO A 151 16.42 4.83 1.17
CA PRO A 151 17.12 3.74 0.49
C PRO A 151 17.82 2.77 1.45
N GLU A 152 18.04 3.19 2.69
CA GLU A 152 18.59 2.38 3.77
C GLU A 152 17.61 1.31 4.28
N ILE A 153 16.28 1.52 4.11
CA ILE A 153 15.27 0.57 4.58
C ILE A 153 15.11 -0.54 3.54
N LYS A 154 15.42 -1.76 3.96
CA LYS A 154 15.27 -2.96 3.13
C LYS A 154 13.80 -3.28 2.88
N THR A 155 13.52 -3.91 1.74
CA THR A 155 12.18 -4.45 1.46
C THR A 155 11.90 -5.68 2.32
N ILE A 156 10.62 -6.04 2.45
CA ILE A 156 10.20 -7.27 3.11
C ILE A 156 10.79 -8.49 2.38
N ALA A 157 10.81 -8.47 1.05
CA ALA A 157 11.40 -9.55 0.24
C ALA A 157 12.90 -9.70 0.48
N GLU A 158 13.68 -8.59 0.50
CA GLU A 158 15.11 -8.61 0.83
C GLU A 158 15.43 -9.15 2.24
N GLN A 159 14.42 -9.19 3.11
CA GLN A 159 14.56 -9.68 4.48
C GLN A 159 14.01 -11.11 4.68
N GLY A 160 13.86 -11.86 3.58
CA GLY A 160 13.60 -13.29 3.62
C GLY A 160 12.13 -13.71 3.46
N ILE A 161 11.24 -12.79 3.07
CA ILE A 161 9.87 -13.12 2.68
C ILE A 161 9.74 -12.99 1.16
N ASP A 162 10.27 -13.97 0.46
CA ASP A 162 10.33 -13.98 -1.00
C ASP A 162 8.95 -13.82 -1.64
N GLY A 163 8.88 -13.03 -2.69
CA GLY A 163 7.65 -12.78 -3.44
C GLY A 163 6.66 -11.85 -2.76
N PHE A 164 6.97 -11.32 -1.56
CA PHE A 164 6.15 -10.31 -0.95
C PHE A 164 6.27 -8.98 -1.71
N ALA A 165 5.14 -8.45 -2.13
CA ALA A 165 5.04 -7.09 -2.69
C ALA A 165 3.65 -6.53 -2.37
N ALA A 166 3.63 -5.37 -1.73
CA ALA A 166 2.43 -4.63 -1.39
C ALA A 166 2.71 -3.12 -1.54
N VAL A 167 2.14 -2.52 -2.57
CA VAL A 167 2.20 -1.08 -2.84
C VAL A 167 0.80 -0.59 -3.12
N SER A 168 0.38 0.45 -2.45
CA SER A 168 -0.84 1.16 -2.80
C SER A 168 -0.57 2.01 -4.04
N LEU A 169 -1.56 2.17 -4.90
CA LEU A 169 -1.40 2.84 -6.20
C LEU A 169 -2.44 3.93 -6.44
N GLY A 170 -2.08 4.83 -7.34
CA GLY A 170 -3.01 5.75 -7.98
C GLY A 170 -2.90 5.69 -9.50
N ALA A 171 -4.02 5.55 -10.16
CA ALA A 171 -4.09 5.43 -11.62
C ALA A 171 -5.18 6.32 -12.22
N LEU A 172 -5.04 6.63 -13.51
CA LEU A 172 -6.04 7.33 -14.31
C LEU A 172 -6.80 6.32 -15.14
N LEU A 173 -8.12 6.34 -15.00
CA LEU A 173 -9.04 5.51 -15.76
C LEU A 173 -10.07 6.41 -16.47
N GLY A 174 -10.71 5.86 -17.47
CA GLY A 174 -11.91 6.44 -18.07
C GLY A 174 -13.06 5.44 -18.14
N PRO A 175 -14.25 5.87 -18.63
CA PRO A 175 -15.37 4.97 -18.84
C PRO A 175 -15.00 3.86 -19.81
N LYS A 176 -15.66 2.71 -19.68
CA LYS A 176 -15.48 1.58 -20.61
C LYS A 176 -15.69 1.99 -22.06
N GLY A 177 -14.80 1.53 -22.93
CA GLY A 177 -14.92 1.73 -24.37
C GLY A 177 -14.48 3.11 -24.85
N MET A 178 -13.53 3.75 -24.18
CA MET A 178 -12.89 4.96 -24.70
C MET A 178 -12.19 4.71 -26.05
N PRO A 179 -12.20 5.68 -27.00
CA PRO A 179 -11.46 5.58 -28.25
C PRO A 179 -9.96 5.37 -28.00
N ALA A 180 -9.34 4.47 -28.76
CA ALA A 180 -7.95 4.08 -28.56
C ALA A 180 -6.95 5.25 -28.77
N ASP A 181 -7.25 6.15 -29.69
CA ASP A 181 -6.45 7.35 -29.98
C ASP A 181 -6.50 8.34 -28.80
N VAL A 182 -7.68 8.50 -28.16
CA VAL A 182 -7.84 9.34 -26.96
C VAL A 182 -7.03 8.76 -25.80
N VAL A 183 -7.12 7.43 -25.58
CA VAL A 183 -6.34 6.75 -24.55
C VAL A 183 -4.84 6.91 -24.80
N ALA A 184 -4.38 6.71 -26.04
CA ALA A 184 -2.97 6.85 -26.41
C ALA A 184 -2.47 8.29 -26.20
N ARG A 185 -3.27 9.30 -26.54
CA ARG A 185 -2.93 10.69 -26.30
C ARG A 185 -2.80 11.00 -24.82
N LEU A 186 -3.81 10.63 -24.00
CA LEU A 186 -3.78 10.85 -22.56
C LEU A 186 -2.60 10.13 -21.91
N ASN A 187 -2.33 8.88 -22.31
CA ASN A 187 -1.19 8.13 -21.80
C ASN A 187 0.15 8.83 -22.11
N LYS A 188 0.32 9.37 -23.34
CA LYS A 188 1.50 10.15 -23.70
C LYS A 188 1.66 11.40 -22.85
N GLU A 189 0.60 12.19 -22.69
CA GLU A 189 0.61 13.41 -21.87
C GLU A 189 0.96 13.11 -20.40
N VAL A 190 0.36 12.07 -19.82
CA VAL A 190 0.69 11.63 -18.44
C VAL A 190 2.16 11.24 -18.33
N LYS A 191 2.71 10.53 -19.31
CA LYS A 191 4.12 10.17 -19.34
C LYS A 191 5.04 11.39 -19.32
N GLU A 192 4.74 12.39 -20.15
CA GLU A 192 5.51 13.63 -20.23
C GLU A 192 5.40 14.44 -18.94
N ILE A 193 4.20 14.56 -18.36
CA ILE A 193 3.97 15.24 -17.08
C ILE A 193 4.76 14.56 -15.95
N LEU A 194 4.71 13.24 -15.86
CA LEU A 194 5.42 12.49 -14.80
C LEU A 194 6.95 12.46 -14.99
N ALA A 195 7.46 12.80 -16.18
CA ALA A 195 8.89 12.98 -16.42
C ALA A 195 9.42 14.34 -15.92
N ASP A 196 8.54 15.30 -15.65
CA ASP A 196 8.91 16.62 -15.13
C ASP A 196 9.35 16.52 -13.65
N LYS A 197 10.55 17.00 -13.34
CA LYS A 197 11.11 16.96 -11.98
C LYS A 197 10.28 17.74 -10.96
N ALA A 198 9.73 18.89 -11.34
CA ALA A 198 8.90 19.68 -10.43
C ALA A 198 7.59 18.95 -10.09
N VAL A 199 7.02 18.20 -11.04
CA VAL A 199 5.86 17.33 -10.80
C VAL A 199 6.24 16.18 -9.88
N GLN A 200 7.38 15.52 -10.12
CA GLN A 200 7.88 14.44 -9.26
C GLN A 200 8.10 14.92 -7.81
N GLU A 201 8.71 16.09 -7.63
CA GLU A 201 8.93 16.69 -6.31
C GLU A 201 7.61 17.03 -5.60
N ARG A 202 6.61 17.52 -6.34
CA ARG A 202 5.26 17.78 -5.77
C ARG A 202 4.55 16.50 -5.36
N ILE A 203 4.61 15.44 -6.19
CA ILE A 203 4.06 14.12 -5.87
C ILE A 203 4.77 13.57 -4.64
N LEU A 204 6.11 13.67 -4.59
CA LEU A 204 6.90 13.22 -3.45
C LEU A 204 6.58 14.02 -2.18
N GLY A 205 6.42 15.34 -2.28
CA GLY A 205 6.02 16.20 -1.18
C GLY A 205 4.61 15.90 -0.65
N ALA A 206 3.72 15.41 -1.51
CA ALA A 206 2.39 14.90 -1.13
C ALA A 206 2.44 13.44 -0.64
N GLY A 207 3.63 12.80 -0.73
CA GLY A 207 3.88 11.52 -0.15
C GLY A 207 3.76 10.32 -1.02
N ALA A 208 3.69 10.50 -2.27
CA ALA A 208 3.67 9.46 -3.26
C ALA A 208 4.97 9.46 -4.07
N ILE A 209 5.19 8.43 -4.86
CA ILE A 209 6.28 8.33 -5.81
C ILE A 209 5.68 8.32 -7.21
N ALA A 210 6.09 9.24 -8.06
CA ALA A 210 5.64 9.25 -9.45
C ALA A 210 6.04 7.94 -10.13
N ASN A 211 5.06 7.24 -10.67
CA ASN A 211 5.26 5.97 -11.35
C ASN A 211 4.38 5.90 -12.60
N PHE A 212 5.02 5.95 -13.77
CA PHE A 212 4.35 5.81 -15.05
C PHE A 212 4.24 4.34 -15.46
N MET A 213 3.04 3.92 -15.85
CA MET A 213 2.80 2.60 -16.45
C MET A 213 1.84 2.76 -17.63
N PRO A 214 2.16 2.20 -18.82
CA PRO A 214 1.28 2.24 -19.98
C PRO A 214 -0.07 1.54 -19.74
N ALA A 215 -1.10 1.93 -20.49
CA ALA A 215 -2.48 1.45 -20.32
C ALA A 215 -2.61 -0.08 -20.27
N GLN A 216 -1.99 -0.80 -21.22
CA GLN A 216 -2.07 -2.27 -21.26
C GLN A 216 -1.37 -2.90 -20.04
N GLN A 217 -0.20 -2.40 -19.68
CA GLN A 217 0.54 -2.91 -18.53
C GLN A 217 -0.22 -2.61 -17.23
N LEU A 218 -0.87 -1.45 -17.13
CA LEU A 218 -1.73 -1.11 -16.00
C LEU A 218 -2.92 -2.08 -15.91
N GLN A 219 -3.58 -2.40 -17.03
CA GLN A 219 -4.68 -3.35 -17.05
C GLN A 219 -4.27 -4.72 -16.52
N ASP A 220 -3.14 -5.22 -17.00
CA ASP A 220 -2.60 -6.52 -16.57
C ASP A 220 -2.23 -6.51 -15.07
N SER A 221 -1.65 -5.41 -14.59
CA SER A 221 -1.30 -5.20 -13.18
C SER A 221 -2.55 -5.16 -12.30
N LEU A 222 -3.57 -4.39 -12.67
CA LEU A 222 -4.83 -4.31 -11.91
C LEU A 222 -5.53 -5.67 -11.82
N ALA A 223 -5.56 -6.43 -12.92
CA ALA A 223 -6.15 -7.76 -12.93
C ALA A 223 -5.40 -8.74 -12.01
N LYS A 224 -4.06 -8.71 -12.06
CA LYS A 224 -3.19 -9.54 -11.22
C LYS A 224 -3.34 -9.18 -9.75
N ASP A 225 -3.34 -7.90 -9.42
CA ASP A 225 -3.51 -7.42 -8.05
C ASP A 225 -4.89 -7.75 -7.51
N TYR A 226 -5.93 -7.54 -8.29
CA TYR A 226 -7.30 -7.89 -7.89
C TYR A 226 -7.43 -9.38 -7.59
N ALA A 227 -6.87 -10.25 -8.43
CA ALA A 227 -6.88 -11.70 -8.21
C ALA A 227 -6.10 -12.09 -6.94
N LYS A 228 -4.90 -11.54 -6.75
CA LYS A 228 -4.06 -11.77 -5.55
C LYS A 228 -4.80 -11.38 -4.27
N TRP A 229 -5.29 -10.15 -4.21
CA TRP A 229 -5.92 -9.62 -3.01
C TRP A 229 -7.31 -10.23 -2.74
N SER A 230 -8.05 -10.60 -3.80
CA SER A 230 -9.30 -11.38 -3.66
C SER A 230 -9.05 -12.70 -2.93
N LYS A 231 -7.95 -13.37 -3.27
CA LYS A 231 -7.56 -14.60 -2.58
C LYS A 231 -7.26 -14.34 -1.10
N VAL A 232 -6.45 -13.33 -0.78
CA VAL A 232 -6.12 -12.96 0.61
C VAL A 232 -7.39 -12.65 1.41
N VAL A 233 -8.26 -11.80 0.88
CA VAL A 233 -9.53 -11.43 1.54
C VAL A 233 -10.40 -12.66 1.83
N LYS A 234 -10.53 -13.55 0.85
CA LYS A 234 -11.31 -14.78 0.98
C LYS A 234 -10.70 -15.73 2.01
N ASP A 235 -9.40 -16.02 1.90
CA ASP A 235 -8.71 -17.01 2.75
C ASP A 235 -8.67 -16.54 4.22
N LYS A 236 -8.66 -15.24 4.46
CA LYS A 236 -8.65 -14.64 5.82
C LYS A 236 -10.03 -14.27 6.35
N GLY A 237 -11.09 -14.50 5.59
CA GLY A 237 -12.45 -14.13 6.01
C GLY A 237 -12.64 -12.63 6.25
N MET A 238 -11.87 -11.78 5.54
CA MET A 238 -11.88 -10.32 5.70
C MET A 238 -13.07 -9.68 4.97
N VAL A 239 -14.27 -10.16 5.16
CA VAL A 239 -15.47 -9.59 4.52
C VAL A 239 -16.02 -8.48 5.42
N ALA A 240 -16.35 -7.32 4.85
CA ALA A 240 -17.13 -6.32 5.58
C ALA A 240 -18.56 -6.84 5.81
N GLU A 241 -19.07 -6.60 6.99
CA GLU A 241 -20.48 -6.83 7.36
C GLU A 241 -21.45 -5.95 6.58
#